data_49731ff45e941d94a7bbeff67cc7aa08
#
_entry.id   49731ff45e941d94a7bbeff67cc7aa08
#
_cell.length_a   1.000
_cell.length_b   1.000
_cell.length_c   1.000
_cell.angle_alpha   90.00
_cell.angle_beta   90.00
_cell.angle_gamma   90.00
#
_symmetry.space_group_name_H-M   'P 1'
#
loop_
_entity.id
_entity.type
_entity.pdbx_description
1 polymer ?
#
loop_
_entity_poly.entity_id
_entity_poly.type
_entity_poly.pdbx_seq_one_letter_code
_entity_poly.pdbx_strand_id
1 'polypeptide(L)'
;MQVTVKTFAQTREITGEDNIALNLSKNSTIETVISQLKARSDKWALALEGSVLTACNQELCDLQTELSDGDELALFPPVTGG
;
A
#
# COMPACT_ATOMS: atom_id res chain seq x y z
N MET A 1 5.61 14.19 5.12
CA MET A 1 4.87 14.18 3.84
C MET A 1 3.64 13.28 3.93
N GLN A 2 2.65 13.57 3.14
CA GLN A 2 1.39 12.84 3.17
C GLN A 2 1.18 12.11 1.84
N VAL A 3 0.79 10.84 1.93
CA VAL A 3 0.43 10.06 0.74
C VAL A 3 -0.94 9.47 0.94
N THR A 4 -1.60 9.13 -0.17
CA THR A 4 -2.90 8.47 -0.14
C THR A 4 -2.73 7.03 -0.59
N VAL A 5 -3.29 6.10 0.17
CA VAL A 5 -3.23 4.67 -0.15
C VAL A 5 -4.63 4.22 -0.57
N LYS A 6 -4.72 3.62 -1.74
CA LYS A 6 -5.96 3.04 -2.24
C LYS A 6 -5.86 1.53 -2.26
N THR A 7 -6.93 0.87 -1.88
CA THR A 7 -6.99 -0.58 -1.89
C THR A 7 -8.05 -1.03 -2.88
N PHE A 8 -7.92 -2.26 -3.33
CA PHE A 8 -8.83 -2.84 -4.32
C PHE A 8 -9.12 -4.29 -3.99
N ALA A 9 -10.26 -4.77 -4.48
CA ALA A 9 -10.62 -6.18 -4.43
C ALA A 9 -10.53 -6.75 -3.01
N GLN A 10 -9.82 -7.86 -2.85
CA GLN A 10 -9.75 -8.57 -1.59
C GLN A 10 -9.11 -7.75 -0.47
N THR A 11 -8.12 -6.94 -0.79
CA THR A 11 -7.48 -6.08 0.21
C THR A 11 -8.49 -5.12 0.82
N ARG A 12 -9.33 -4.52 -0.01
CA ARG A 12 -10.37 -3.61 0.47
C ARG A 12 -11.40 -4.36 1.31
N GLU A 13 -11.77 -5.55 0.90
CA GLU A 13 -12.75 -6.35 1.64
C GLU A 13 -12.23 -6.75 3.02
N ILE A 14 -10.98 -7.14 3.10
CA ILE A 14 -10.38 -7.57 4.36
C ILE A 14 -10.23 -6.40 5.33
N THR A 15 -9.71 -5.27 4.84
CA THR A 15 -9.43 -4.12 5.71
C THR A 15 -10.66 -3.26 5.98
N GLY A 16 -11.63 -3.28 5.07
CA GLY A 16 -12.78 -2.40 5.17
C GLY A 16 -12.48 -0.94 4.82
N GLU A 17 -11.28 -0.67 4.34
CA GLU A 17 -10.86 0.69 3.99
C GLU A 17 -10.43 0.73 2.53
N ASP A 18 -10.94 1.71 1.78
CA ASP A 18 -10.60 1.81 0.36
C ASP A 18 -9.69 2.99 0.03
N ASN A 19 -9.55 3.93 0.95
CA ASN A 19 -8.80 5.15 0.69
C ASN A 19 -8.37 5.75 2.01
N ILE A 20 -7.08 5.72 2.30
CA ILE A 20 -6.57 6.25 3.57
C ILE A 20 -5.40 7.18 3.31
N ALA A 21 -5.23 8.15 4.20
CA ALA A 21 -4.09 9.07 4.16
C ALA A 21 -3.07 8.65 5.22
N LEU A 22 -1.80 8.66 4.84
CA LEU A 22 -0.72 8.35 5.75
C LEU A 22 0.27 9.49 5.79
N ASN A 23 0.78 9.76 7.00
CA ASN A 23 1.89 10.70 7.17
C ASN A 23 3.17 9.91 7.25
N LEU A 24 4.14 10.27 6.43
CA LEU A 24 5.40 9.55 6.32
C LEU A 24 6.57 10.51 6.50
N SER A 25 7.69 9.94 6.95
CA SER A 25 8.94 10.68 6.99
C SER A 25 9.44 10.91 5.57
N LYS A 26 10.22 11.96 5.41
CA LYS A 26 10.83 12.27 4.13
C LYS A 26 11.68 11.08 3.67
N ASN A 27 11.67 10.82 2.38
CA ASN A 27 12.42 9.71 1.75
C ASN A 27 11.92 8.31 2.09
N SER A 28 10.68 8.19 2.57
CA SER A 28 10.08 6.88 2.79
C SER A 28 9.84 6.17 1.47
N THR A 29 9.92 4.85 1.50
CA THR A 29 9.69 4.01 0.33
C THR A 29 8.37 3.28 0.45
N ILE A 30 7.99 2.59 -0.63
CA ILE A 30 6.79 1.74 -0.62
C ILE A 30 6.90 0.67 0.47
N GLU A 31 8.10 0.11 0.65
CA GLU A 31 8.32 -0.87 1.72
C GLU A 31 7.96 -0.30 3.09
N THR A 32 8.33 0.97 3.34
CA THR A 32 7.99 1.64 4.59
C THR A 32 6.47 1.73 4.77
N VAL A 33 5.76 2.06 3.70
CA VAL A 33 4.30 2.15 3.75
C VAL A 33 3.69 0.80 4.10
N ILE A 34 4.14 -0.26 3.43
CA ILE A 34 3.62 -1.59 3.68
C ILE A 34 3.87 -2.01 5.13
N SER A 35 5.07 -1.72 5.66
CA SER A 35 5.39 -2.04 7.05
C SER A 35 4.47 -1.29 8.02
N GLN A 36 4.21 -0.02 7.77
CA GLN A 36 3.32 0.76 8.63
C GLN A 36 1.88 0.24 8.56
N LEU A 37 1.43 -0.15 7.38
CA LEU A 37 0.08 -0.68 7.22
C LEU A 37 -0.09 -2.01 7.93
N LYS A 38 0.90 -2.88 7.86
CA LYS A 38 0.85 -4.15 8.58
C LYS A 38 0.80 -3.94 10.09
N ALA A 39 1.45 -2.90 10.58
CA ALA A 39 1.44 -2.58 12.00
C ALA A 39 0.15 -1.88 12.44
N ARG A 40 -0.67 -1.42 11.50
CA ARG A 40 -1.88 -0.68 11.78
C ARG A 40 -2.96 -1.54 12.41
N SER A 41 -3.12 -2.76 11.93
CA SER A 41 -4.10 -3.70 12.47
C SER A 41 -3.83 -5.10 11.94
N ASP A 42 -4.42 -6.09 12.61
CA ASP A 42 -4.32 -7.48 12.16
C ASP A 42 -4.95 -7.68 10.78
N LYS A 43 -5.99 -6.92 10.49
CA LYS A 43 -6.63 -7.00 9.17
C LYS A 43 -5.70 -6.54 8.07
N TRP A 44 -4.97 -5.44 8.32
CA TRP A 44 -3.98 -4.97 7.36
C TRP A 44 -2.82 -5.96 7.22
N ALA A 45 -2.36 -6.54 8.32
CA ALA A 45 -1.31 -7.54 8.27
C ALA A 45 -1.74 -8.75 7.43
N LEU A 46 -2.99 -9.19 7.60
CA LEU A 46 -3.53 -10.29 6.81
C LEU A 46 -3.66 -9.93 5.34
N ALA A 47 -4.19 -8.73 5.05
CA ALA A 47 -4.43 -8.30 3.67
C ALA A 47 -3.14 -8.16 2.87
N LEU A 48 -2.04 -7.80 3.53
CA LEU A 48 -0.76 -7.58 2.88
C LEU A 48 0.21 -8.74 3.05
N GLU A 49 -0.29 -9.87 3.53
CA GLU A 49 0.53 -11.07 3.66
C GLU A 49 0.96 -11.56 2.29
N GLY A 50 2.22 -11.96 2.17
CA GLY A 50 2.75 -12.43 0.90
C GLY A 50 3.10 -11.30 -0.05
N SER A 51 3.06 -11.59 -1.34
CA SER A 51 3.42 -10.62 -2.36
C SER A 51 2.26 -9.68 -2.64
N VAL A 52 2.57 -8.39 -2.75
CA VAL A 52 1.57 -7.36 -3.06
C VAL A 52 2.08 -6.58 -4.26
N LEU A 53 1.21 -6.33 -5.22
CA LEU A 53 1.53 -5.47 -6.35
C LEU A 53 1.27 -4.03 -5.94
N THR A 54 2.18 -3.14 -6.30
CA THR A 54 2.06 -1.73 -5.95
C THR A 54 2.17 -0.85 -7.18
N ALA A 55 1.43 0.23 -7.17
CA ALA A 55 1.53 1.26 -8.20
C ALA A 55 1.58 2.61 -7.51
N CYS A 56 2.39 3.50 -8.07
CA CYS A 56 2.52 4.86 -7.57
C CYS A 56 2.08 5.80 -8.68
N ASN A 57 1.06 6.60 -8.41
CA ASN A 57 0.51 7.51 -9.41
C ASN A 57 0.17 6.80 -10.73
N GLN A 58 -0.43 5.61 -10.59
CA GLN A 58 -0.92 4.78 -11.70
C GLN A 58 0.18 4.09 -12.52
N GLU A 59 1.40 4.08 -12.00
CA GLU A 59 2.51 3.34 -12.64
C GLU A 59 3.01 2.26 -11.70
N LEU A 60 3.23 1.07 -12.22
CA LEU A 60 3.79 -0.01 -11.42
C LEU A 60 5.15 0.39 -10.88
N CYS A 61 5.41 0.03 -9.63
CA CYS A 61 6.64 0.38 -8.96
C CYS A 61 7.07 -0.77 -8.04
N ASP A 62 8.29 -0.68 -7.54
CA ASP A 62 8.80 -1.70 -6.63
C ASP A 62 8.88 -1.17 -5.19
N LEU A 63 9.26 -2.05 -4.28
CA LEU A 63 9.31 -1.71 -2.86
C LEU A 63 10.33 -0.64 -2.51
N GLN A 64 11.32 -0.45 -3.35
CA GLN A 64 12.38 0.51 -3.10
C GLN A 64 12.08 1.90 -3.66
N THR A 65 10.96 2.06 -4.33
CA THR A 65 10.57 3.36 -4.88
C THR A 65 10.36 4.36 -3.77
N GLU A 66 11.06 5.50 -3.84
CA GLU A 66 10.89 6.58 -2.88
C GLU A 66 9.63 7.37 -3.21
N LEU A 67 8.95 7.83 -2.17
CA LEU A 67 7.70 8.55 -2.29
C LEU A 67 7.89 10.04 -2.11
N SER A 68 6.98 10.80 -2.70
CA SER A 68 6.96 12.26 -2.58
C SER A 68 5.62 12.68 -1.98
N ASP A 69 5.60 13.87 -1.41
CA ASP A 69 4.37 14.41 -0.84
C ASP A 69 3.27 14.46 -1.90
N GLY A 70 2.09 13.99 -1.54
CA GLY A 70 0.96 13.99 -2.46
C GLY A 70 0.85 12.75 -3.34
N ASP A 71 1.79 11.81 -3.24
CA ASP A 71 1.71 10.59 -4.05
C ASP A 71 0.49 9.76 -3.72
N GLU A 72 -0.02 9.06 -4.72
CA GLU A 72 -1.13 8.14 -4.59
C GLU A 72 -0.63 6.73 -4.83
N LEU A 73 -0.82 5.87 -3.83
CA LEU A 73 -0.41 4.48 -3.91
C LEU A 73 -1.62 3.58 -4.11
N ALA A 74 -1.48 2.59 -4.96
CA ALA A 74 -2.49 1.56 -5.12
C ALA A 74 -1.87 0.22 -4.74
N LEU A 75 -2.57 -0.52 -3.90
CA LEU A 75 -2.13 -1.83 -3.46
C LEU A 75 -3.10 -2.88 -3.99
N PHE A 76 -2.56 -3.88 -4.66
CA PHE A 76 -3.35 -4.93 -5.27
C PHE A 76 -2.96 -6.28 -4.68
N PRO A 77 -3.93 -7.18 -4.46
CA PRO A 77 -3.58 -8.53 -4.06
C PRO A 77 -2.78 -9.19 -5.18
N PRO A 78 -1.94 -10.18 -4.84
CA PRO A 78 -1.17 -10.87 -5.86
C PRO A 78 -2.10 -11.56 -6.83
N VAL A 79 -1.77 -11.47 -8.13
CA VAL A 79 -2.52 -12.19 -9.14
C VAL A 79 -2.00 -13.62 -9.14
N THR A 80 -2.79 -14.52 -8.59
CA THR A 80 -2.46 -15.93 -8.71
C THR A 80 -2.89 -16.36 -10.09
N GLY A 81 -1.94 -16.54 -10.96
CA GLY A 81 -2.20 -17.14 -12.25
C GLY A 81 -2.72 -18.54 -11.99
N GLY A 82 -3.99 -18.64 -11.99
CA GLY A 82 -4.65 -19.93 -11.72
C GLY A 82 -4.72 -20.74 -12.96
#